data_8cda1e3ae27d31740f6f801274667689
#
_entry.id   8cda1e3ae27d31740f6f801274667689
#
_cell.length_a   1.000
_cell.length_b   1.000
_cell.length_c   1.000
_cell.angle_alpha   90.00
_cell.angle_beta   90.00
_cell.angle_gamma   90.00
#
_symmetry.space_group_name_H-M   'P 1'
#
loop_
_entity.id
_entity.type
_entity.pdbx_description
1 polymer ?
#
loop_
_entity_poly.entity_id
_entity_poly.type
_entity_poly.pdbx_seq_one_letter_code
_entity_poly.pdbx_strand_id
1 'polypeptide(L)'
;TANESWVWLASTALACNGIGGGPTFVWTSTFANIVKAFQERYAIAVTGSIDSTTWMSLLTSKGDPDRPCVACDTRFEITDARLATLKANGYEIVGRYLTEPGQSSLAPKDYFKAIRPGELECITKGGMRFFPIFQEYSTKLEHFTPANGAAHAKTAREAAQRLGIPPTHIYFAVDFDATDDQVTSNILPYFKAVRQSLGGRYGVGIYASRNICSRVVNAGYASSSFISDMSTGFSGNLGFPIPNNWSYDQFTEISNYKGQGWDLDRVASSINSQGCSFLLPATA
;
A
#
# COMPACT_ATOMS: atom_id res chain seq x y z
N THR A 1 4.26 -16.83 34.85
CA THR A 1 5.58 -16.33 34.40
C THR A 1 5.70 -16.61 32.90
N ALA A 2 6.06 -15.61 32.13
CA ALA A 2 6.31 -15.78 30.69
C ALA A 2 7.50 -16.75 30.52
N ASN A 3 7.43 -17.65 29.54
CA ASN A 3 8.54 -18.53 29.21
C ASN A 3 9.70 -17.70 28.64
N GLU A 4 10.88 -17.79 29.23
CA GLU A 4 12.06 -17.00 28.88
C GLU A 4 12.46 -17.14 27.40
N SER A 5 12.37 -18.35 26.83
CA SER A 5 12.68 -18.58 25.40
C SER A 5 11.72 -17.85 24.47
N TRP A 6 10.43 -17.78 24.83
CA TRP A 6 9.44 -17.02 24.05
C TRP A 6 9.67 -15.51 24.18
N VAL A 7 10.08 -15.02 25.36
CA VAL A 7 10.43 -13.60 25.53
C VAL A 7 11.67 -13.25 24.71
N TRP A 8 12.68 -14.13 24.71
CA TRP A 8 13.87 -13.94 23.86
C TRP A 8 13.53 -13.92 22.37
N LEU A 9 12.73 -14.87 21.89
CA LEU A 9 12.31 -14.90 20.50
C LEU A 9 11.53 -13.65 20.11
N ALA A 10 10.57 -13.22 20.92
CA ALA A 10 9.77 -12.02 20.67
C ALA A 10 10.63 -10.75 20.64
N SER A 11 11.55 -10.59 21.61
CA SER A 11 12.43 -9.41 21.68
C SER A 11 13.41 -9.36 20.51
N THR A 12 13.90 -10.52 20.07
CA THR A 12 14.74 -10.64 18.86
C THR A 12 13.96 -10.26 17.61
N ALA A 13 12.73 -10.79 17.44
CA ALA A 13 11.87 -10.47 16.30
C ALA A 13 11.47 -8.99 16.26
N LEU A 14 11.19 -8.38 17.43
CA LEU A 14 10.94 -6.93 17.53
C LEU A 14 12.15 -6.11 17.08
N ALA A 15 13.36 -6.49 17.51
CA ALA A 15 14.60 -5.82 17.08
C ALA A 15 14.83 -5.95 15.57
N CYS A 16 14.55 -7.11 14.96
CA CYS A 16 14.60 -7.30 13.51
C CYS A 16 13.59 -6.43 12.76
N ASN A 17 12.45 -6.10 13.39
CA ASN A 17 11.48 -5.15 12.85
C ASN A 17 11.78 -3.68 13.22
N GLY A 18 13.00 -3.39 13.72
CA GLY A 18 13.46 -2.04 14.02
C GLY A 18 12.82 -1.42 15.26
N ILE A 19 12.30 -2.23 16.18
CA ILE A 19 11.62 -1.77 17.39
C ILE A 19 12.23 -2.46 18.62
N GLY A 20 12.66 -1.66 19.60
CA GLY A 20 13.23 -2.15 20.86
C GLY A 20 14.75 -2.18 20.90
N GLY A 21 15.29 -2.50 22.07
CA GLY A 21 16.73 -2.41 22.38
C GLY A 21 17.54 -3.70 22.14
N GLY A 22 16.93 -4.77 21.62
CA GLY A 22 17.58 -6.07 21.39
C GLY A 22 17.04 -7.19 22.28
N PRO A 23 17.67 -8.39 22.19
CA PRO A 23 17.18 -9.59 22.89
C PRO A 23 17.18 -9.46 24.40
N THR A 24 16.12 -9.95 25.04
CA THR A 24 16.00 -10.10 26.50
C THR A 24 15.26 -11.39 26.84
N PHE A 25 15.54 -11.95 28.00
CA PHE A 25 14.83 -13.14 28.53
C PHE A 25 13.74 -12.75 29.54
N VAL A 26 13.67 -11.46 29.93
CA VAL A 26 12.81 -11.01 31.01
C VAL A 26 11.66 -10.18 30.48
N TRP A 27 10.44 -10.60 30.83
CA TRP A 27 9.24 -9.80 30.58
C TRP A 27 9.13 -8.70 31.64
N THR A 28 9.16 -7.45 31.20
CA THR A 28 9.00 -6.27 32.05
C THR A 28 7.88 -5.37 31.53
N SER A 29 7.44 -4.41 32.32
CA SER A 29 6.52 -3.35 31.85
C SER A 29 7.11 -2.55 30.68
N THR A 30 8.41 -2.32 30.68
CA THR A 30 9.13 -1.69 29.55
C THR A 30 9.03 -2.53 28.29
N PHE A 31 9.20 -3.86 28.41
CA PHE A 31 9.05 -4.75 27.24
C PHE A 31 7.61 -4.77 26.72
N ALA A 32 6.60 -4.78 27.59
CA ALA A 32 5.20 -4.66 27.19
C ALA A 32 4.93 -3.33 26.42
N ASN A 33 5.57 -2.23 26.79
CA ASN A 33 5.46 -0.97 26.06
C ASN A 33 6.14 -1.03 24.67
N ILE A 34 7.24 -1.76 24.53
CA ILE A 34 7.86 -2.03 23.23
C ILE A 34 6.90 -2.83 22.33
N VAL A 35 6.23 -3.84 22.90
CA VAL A 35 5.20 -4.60 22.18
C VAL A 35 4.05 -3.70 21.71
N LYS A 36 3.56 -2.80 22.57
CA LYS A 36 2.52 -1.83 22.18
C LYS A 36 2.99 -0.93 21.05
N ALA A 37 4.22 -0.41 21.11
CA ALA A 37 4.77 0.44 20.04
C ALA A 37 4.86 -0.31 18.69
N PHE A 38 5.17 -1.62 18.71
CA PHE A 38 5.11 -2.46 17.52
C PHE A 38 3.67 -2.58 17.00
N GLN A 39 2.73 -2.91 17.88
CA GLN A 39 1.31 -3.09 17.53
C GLN A 39 0.71 -1.81 16.94
N GLU A 40 1.01 -0.64 17.52
CA GLU A 40 0.63 0.67 16.99
C GLU A 40 1.22 0.91 15.60
N ARG A 41 2.54 0.65 15.44
CA ARG A 41 3.23 0.86 14.17
C ARG A 41 2.71 -0.02 13.03
N TYR A 42 2.26 -1.23 13.35
CA TYR A 42 1.72 -2.19 12.37
C TYR A 42 0.19 -2.14 12.25
N ALA A 43 -0.45 -1.15 12.91
CA ALA A 43 -1.90 -0.95 12.92
C ALA A 43 -2.69 -2.24 13.28
N ILE A 44 -2.19 -2.97 14.28
CA ILE A 44 -2.88 -4.11 14.89
C ILE A 44 -3.35 -3.77 16.31
N ALA A 45 -4.18 -4.62 16.93
CA ALA A 45 -4.73 -4.36 18.26
C ALA A 45 -3.62 -4.13 19.30
N VAL A 46 -3.68 -3.00 20.03
CA VAL A 46 -2.66 -2.59 20.99
C VAL A 46 -2.96 -3.23 22.33
N THR A 47 -2.57 -4.48 22.50
CA THR A 47 -2.80 -5.26 23.73
C THR A 47 -1.63 -5.21 24.71
N GLY A 48 -0.42 -4.95 24.23
CA GLY A 48 0.82 -5.07 25.01
C GLY A 48 1.22 -6.51 25.32
N SER A 49 0.58 -7.48 24.70
CA SER A 49 0.85 -8.91 24.79
C SER A 49 1.24 -9.47 23.42
N ILE A 50 2.05 -10.53 23.39
CA ILE A 50 2.39 -11.24 22.17
C ILE A 50 1.31 -12.30 21.93
N ASP A 51 0.19 -11.88 21.34
CA ASP A 51 -0.88 -12.75 20.88
C ASP A 51 -0.59 -13.34 19.49
N SER A 52 -1.50 -14.17 18.93
CA SER A 52 -1.30 -14.80 17.63
C SER A 52 -1.13 -13.81 16.50
N THR A 53 -1.93 -12.73 16.47
CA THR A 53 -1.82 -11.66 15.46
C THR A 53 -0.46 -10.95 15.55
N THR A 54 0.01 -10.68 16.77
CA THR A 54 1.33 -10.07 17.00
C THR A 54 2.45 -11.03 16.54
N TRP A 55 2.38 -12.34 16.87
CA TRP A 55 3.36 -13.32 16.40
C TRP A 55 3.42 -13.40 14.88
N MET A 56 2.28 -13.49 14.21
CA MET A 56 2.24 -13.54 12.75
C MET A 56 2.84 -12.27 12.14
N SER A 57 2.58 -11.10 12.71
CA SER A 57 3.12 -9.82 12.23
C SER A 57 4.63 -9.67 12.49
N LEU A 58 5.16 -10.33 13.53
CA LEU A 58 6.60 -10.34 13.81
C LEU A 58 7.38 -11.27 12.88
N LEU A 59 6.80 -12.40 12.48
CA LEU A 59 7.50 -13.50 11.83
C LEU A 59 7.21 -13.62 10.33
N THR A 60 6.18 -12.93 9.82
CA THR A 60 5.85 -12.90 8.38
C THR A 60 5.59 -11.48 7.93
N SER A 61 5.88 -11.14 6.67
CA SER A 61 5.59 -9.80 6.15
C SER A 61 4.09 -9.52 6.14
N LYS A 62 3.27 -10.43 5.63
CA LYS A 62 1.83 -10.25 5.54
C LYS A 62 1.11 -10.20 6.89
N GLY A 63 1.73 -10.70 7.96
CA GLY A 63 1.10 -10.79 9.28
C GLY A 63 -0.10 -11.73 9.31
N ASP A 64 -1.06 -11.44 10.19
CA ASP A 64 -2.33 -12.17 10.30
C ASP A 64 -3.23 -11.82 9.10
N PRO A 65 -3.55 -12.79 8.22
CA PRO A 65 -4.42 -12.55 7.06
C PRO A 65 -5.86 -12.23 7.45
N ASP A 66 -6.28 -12.58 8.66
CA ASP A 66 -7.66 -12.39 9.15
C ASP A 66 -7.81 -11.12 10.00
N ARG A 67 -6.72 -10.36 10.24
CA ARG A 67 -6.78 -9.12 11.03
C ARG A 67 -7.79 -8.13 10.46
N PRO A 68 -8.51 -7.35 11.29
CA PRO A 68 -9.42 -6.32 10.81
C PRO A 68 -8.70 -5.28 9.93
N CYS A 69 -9.39 -4.79 8.90
CA CYS A 69 -8.94 -3.67 8.08
C CYS A 69 -10.14 -2.90 7.54
N VAL A 70 -9.93 -1.61 7.25
CA VAL A 70 -10.96 -0.72 6.70
C VAL A 70 -10.68 -0.30 5.26
N ALA A 71 -9.52 -0.70 4.72
CA ALA A 71 -9.13 -0.41 3.36
C ALA A 71 -9.00 -1.69 2.53
N CYS A 72 -9.14 -1.52 1.24
CA CYS A 72 -8.92 -2.56 0.24
C CYS A 72 -8.40 -1.94 -1.06
N ASP A 73 -7.91 -2.76 -1.98
CA ASP A 73 -7.78 -2.38 -3.37
C ASP A 73 -8.30 -3.49 -4.29
N THR A 74 -8.60 -3.14 -5.52
CA THR A 74 -9.08 -4.10 -6.51
C THR A 74 -8.94 -3.56 -7.92
N ARG A 75 -8.71 -4.46 -8.88
CA ARG A 75 -8.77 -4.12 -10.31
C ARG A 75 -10.19 -3.98 -10.85
N PHE A 76 -11.17 -4.50 -10.13
CA PHE A 76 -12.56 -4.51 -10.57
C PHE A 76 -13.24 -3.15 -10.31
N GLU A 77 -14.14 -2.76 -11.20
CA GLU A 77 -14.99 -1.57 -11.04
C GLU A 77 -15.80 -1.61 -9.74
N ILE A 78 -15.87 -0.49 -9.05
CA ILE A 78 -16.76 -0.33 -7.90
C ILE A 78 -18.14 0.15 -8.37
N THR A 79 -19.01 -0.82 -8.63
CA THR A 79 -20.44 -0.59 -8.89
C THR A 79 -21.20 -0.36 -7.58
N ASP A 80 -22.46 0.15 -7.67
CA ASP A 80 -23.32 0.32 -6.49
C ASP A 80 -23.46 -0.97 -5.66
N ALA A 81 -23.55 -2.13 -6.31
CA ALA A 81 -23.66 -3.42 -5.64
C ALA A 81 -22.36 -3.78 -4.88
N ARG A 82 -21.20 -3.58 -5.51
CA ARG A 82 -19.90 -3.83 -4.87
C ARG A 82 -19.64 -2.83 -3.76
N LEU A 83 -19.99 -1.55 -3.95
CA LEU A 83 -19.91 -0.52 -2.93
C LEU A 83 -20.73 -0.90 -1.69
N ALA A 84 -21.99 -1.32 -1.89
CA ALA A 84 -22.85 -1.78 -0.80
C ALA A 84 -22.24 -2.99 -0.06
N THR A 85 -21.66 -3.94 -0.80
CA THR A 85 -20.96 -5.10 -0.23
C THR A 85 -19.74 -4.69 0.59
N LEU A 86 -18.91 -3.78 0.09
CA LEU A 86 -17.75 -3.26 0.81
C LEU A 86 -18.16 -2.59 2.12
N LYS A 87 -19.13 -1.69 2.07
CA LYS A 87 -19.64 -0.96 3.26
C LYS A 87 -20.24 -1.91 4.29
N ALA A 88 -21.01 -2.91 3.87
CA ALA A 88 -21.60 -3.92 4.75
C ALA A 88 -20.54 -4.79 5.45
N ASN A 89 -19.32 -4.84 4.91
CA ASN A 89 -18.18 -5.57 5.49
C ASN A 89 -17.12 -4.64 6.13
N GLY A 90 -17.47 -3.38 6.42
CA GLY A 90 -16.65 -2.45 7.18
C GLY A 90 -15.54 -1.75 6.41
N TYR A 91 -15.53 -1.83 5.07
CA TYR A 91 -14.57 -1.07 4.27
C TYR A 91 -15.00 0.38 4.12
N GLU A 92 -14.04 1.29 4.24
CA GLU A 92 -14.21 2.74 4.14
C GLU A 92 -13.38 3.35 3.01
N ILE A 93 -12.31 2.68 2.58
CA ILE A 93 -11.34 3.20 1.62
C ILE A 93 -11.06 2.13 0.56
N VAL A 94 -11.03 2.52 -0.72
CA VAL A 94 -10.67 1.60 -1.81
C VAL A 94 -9.58 2.19 -2.71
N GLY A 95 -8.51 1.43 -2.95
CA GLY A 95 -7.49 1.71 -3.95
C GLY A 95 -8.00 1.38 -5.35
N ARG A 96 -7.84 2.32 -6.29
CA ARG A 96 -8.25 2.13 -7.68
C ARG A 96 -7.20 2.61 -8.66
N TYR A 97 -7.09 1.91 -9.78
CA TYR A 97 -6.05 2.14 -10.79
C TYR A 97 -6.47 3.25 -11.74
N LEU A 98 -5.62 4.29 -11.87
CA LEU A 98 -5.89 5.48 -12.70
C LEU A 98 -6.03 5.14 -14.17
N THR A 99 -5.14 4.27 -14.67
CA THR A 99 -5.01 3.93 -16.08
C THR A 99 -4.59 2.46 -16.24
N GLU A 100 -4.57 2.01 -17.48
CA GLU A 100 -3.99 0.72 -17.88
C GLU A 100 -3.32 0.82 -19.25
N PRO A 101 -2.39 -0.11 -19.61
CA PRO A 101 -1.75 -0.11 -20.91
C PRO A 101 -2.77 -0.21 -22.06
N GLY A 102 -2.63 0.65 -23.07
CA GLY A 102 -3.49 0.64 -24.24
C GLY A 102 -4.93 1.11 -24.01
N GLN A 103 -5.24 1.72 -22.86
CA GLN A 103 -6.58 2.17 -22.48
C GLN A 103 -7.27 3.03 -23.55
N SER A 104 -6.52 3.86 -24.28
CA SER A 104 -7.08 4.73 -25.34
C SER A 104 -7.73 3.97 -26.51
N SER A 105 -7.40 2.71 -26.68
CA SER A 105 -7.97 1.83 -27.72
C SER A 105 -9.13 0.98 -27.22
N LEU A 106 -9.52 1.08 -25.96
CA LEU A 106 -10.54 0.26 -25.31
C LEU A 106 -11.80 1.07 -25.01
N ALA A 107 -12.95 0.42 -25.12
CA ALA A 107 -14.18 0.96 -24.55
C ALA A 107 -14.15 0.79 -23.02
N PRO A 108 -14.77 1.71 -22.22
CA PRO A 108 -14.74 1.62 -20.76
C PRO A 108 -15.20 0.28 -20.16
N LYS A 109 -16.17 -0.38 -20.81
CA LYS A 109 -16.64 -1.72 -20.40
C LYS A 109 -15.57 -2.81 -20.50
N ASP A 110 -14.57 -2.61 -21.36
CA ASP A 110 -13.51 -3.57 -21.67
C ASP A 110 -12.23 -3.29 -20.84
N TYR A 111 -12.22 -2.28 -19.98
CA TYR A 111 -11.08 -1.98 -19.10
C TYR A 111 -10.82 -3.15 -18.16
N PHE A 112 -9.57 -3.58 -18.11
CA PHE A 112 -9.14 -4.63 -17.17
C PHE A 112 -9.11 -4.13 -15.73
N LYS A 113 -8.55 -2.92 -15.52
CA LYS A 113 -8.38 -2.36 -14.16
C LYS A 113 -8.59 -0.86 -14.04
N ALA A 114 -8.54 -0.10 -15.13
CA ALA A 114 -8.66 1.35 -15.07
C ALA A 114 -10.02 1.79 -14.51
N ILE A 115 -10.02 2.91 -13.80
CA ILE A 115 -11.23 3.57 -13.31
C ILE A 115 -12.16 3.87 -14.48
N ARG A 116 -13.43 3.52 -14.33
CA ARG A 116 -14.48 3.75 -15.33
C ARG A 116 -15.17 5.09 -15.13
N PRO A 117 -15.78 5.68 -16.17
CA PRO A 117 -16.59 6.89 -16.03
C PRO A 117 -17.71 6.72 -14.99
N GLY A 118 -17.83 7.66 -14.05
CA GLY A 118 -18.83 7.64 -12.97
C GLY A 118 -18.45 6.79 -11.76
N GLU A 119 -17.39 6.00 -11.82
CA GLU A 119 -16.99 5.10 -10.72
C GLU A 119 -16.53 5.87 -9.47
N LEU A 120 -15.72 6.92 -9.62
CA LEU A 120 -15.27 7.71 -8.48
C LEU A 120 -16.42 8.50 -7.85
N GLU A 121 -17.38 8.94 -8.63
CA GLU A 121 -18.64 9.55 -8.15
C GLU A 121 -19.47 8.55 -7.35
N CYS A 122 -19.58 7.29 -7.82
CA CYS A 122 -20.25 6.21 -7.09
C CYS A 122 -19.58 6.02 -5.72
N ILE A 123 -18.25 5.90 -5.66
CA ILE A 123 -17.47 5.70 -4.42
C ILE A 123 -17.69 6.86 -3.46
N THR A 124 -17.50 8.11 -3.90
CA THR A 124 -17.52 9.29 -3.03
C THR A 124 -18.92 9.67 -2.58
N LYS A 125 -19.92 9.64 -3.48
CA LYS A 125 -21.33 9.86 -3.13
C LYS A 125 -21.87 8.76 -2.23
N GLY A 126 -21.36 7.54 -2.38
CA GLY A 126 -21.68 6.42 -1.49
C GLY A 126 -21.03 6.49 -0.12
N GLY A 127 -20.22 7.52 0.15
CA GLY A 127 -19.59 7.78 1.46
C GLY A 127 -18.33 6.97 1.73
N MET A 128 -17.72 6.37 0.70
CA MET A 128 -16.37 5.79 0.78
C MET A 128 -15.32 6.78 0.29
N ARG A 129 -14.08 6.56 0.70
CA ARG A 129 -12.88 7.25 0.21
C ARG A 129 -12.17 6.37 -0.80
N PHE A 130 -11.33 6.96 -1.64
CA PHE A 130 -10.45 6.21 -2.54
C PHE A 130 -9.03 6.76 -2.52
N PHE A 131 -8.05 5.93 -2.93
CA PHE A 131 -6.70 6.38 -3.23
C PHE A 131 -6.26 5.89 -4.62
N PRO A 132 -5.56 6.75 -5.40
CA PRO A 132 -5.20 6.41 -6.77
C PRO A 132 -3.90 5.61 -6.84
N ILE A 133 -3.92 4.52 -7.63
CA ILE A 133 -2.77 3.66 -7.96
C ILE A 133 -2.41 3.89 -9.42
N PHE A 134 -1.12 3.98 -9.73
CA PHE A 134 -0.60 3.99 -11.08
C PHE A 134 0.25 2.75 -11.32
N GLN A 135 -0.22 1.87 -12.21
CA GLN A 135 0.46 0.62 -12.56
C GLN A 135 0.17 0.24 -14.01
N GLU A 136 0.92 0.80 -14.96
CA GLU A 136 0.84 0.35 -16.35
C GLU A 136 1.86 -0.76 -16.63
N TYR A 137 3.15 -0.47 -16.42
CA TYR A 137 4.26 -1.41 -16.60
C TYR A 137 5.14 -1.37 -15.36
N SER A 138 5.11 -2.42 -14.53
CA SER A 138 5.77 -2.40 -13.21
C SER A 138 6.34 -3.75 -12.76
N THR A 139 6.28 -4.78 -13.62
CA THR A 139 6.59 -6.16 -13.25
C THR A 139 7.96 -6.64 -13.73
N LYS A 140 8.74 -5.77 -14.40
CA LYS A 140 10.07 -6.08 -14.93
C LYS A 140 11.01 -4.89 -14.80
N LEU A 141 12.29 -5.17 -14.63
CA LEU A 141 13.33 -4.15 -14.48
C LEU A 141 13.38 -3.15 -15.63
N GLU A 142 13.18 -3.60 -16.85
CA GLU A 142 13.21 -2.77 -18.07
C GLU A 142 12.14 -1.64 -18.08
N HIS A 143 11.11 -1.77 -17.26
CA HIS A 143 10.08 -0.75 -17.11
C HIS A 143 10.56 0.48 -16.33
N PHE A 144 11.64 0.33 -15.53
CA PHE A 144 12.12 1.37 -14.62
C PHE A 144 13.32 2.11 -15.21
N THR A 145 13.03 3.05 -16.11
CA THR A 145 13.98 4.02 -16.67
C THR A 145 13.56 5.45 -16.33
N PRO A 146 14.47 6.42 -16.29
CA PRO A 146 14.11 7.83 -16.09
C PRO A 146 13.10 8.34 -17.13
N ALA A 147 13.21 7.91 -18.38
CA ALA A 147 12.29 8.29 -19.45
C ALA A 147 10.87 7.78 -19.17
N ASN A 148 10.73 6.50 -18.77
CA ASN A 148 9.44 5.94 -18.35
C ASN A 148 8.90 6.64 -17.10
N GLY A 149 9.75 6.96 -16.11
CA GLY A 149 9.34 7.69 -14.93
C GLY A 149 8.70 9.04 -15.26
N ALA A 150 9.32 9.80 -16.16
CA ALA A 150 8.76 11.07 -16.63
C ALA A 150 7.44 10.89 -17.40
N ALA A 151 7.35 9.90 -18.30
CA ALA A 151 6.15 9.59 -19.07
C ALA A 151 5.00 9.13 -18.15
N HIS A 152 5.27 8.20 -17.23
CA HIS A 152 4.28 7.68 -16.27
C HIS A 152 3.74 8.78 -15.34
N ALA A 153 4.62 9.67 -14.86
CA ALA A 153 4.19 10.82 -14.05
C ALA A 153 3.25 11.76 -14.82
N LYS A 154 3.54 12.02 -16.09
CA LYS A 154 2.68 12.83 -16.95
C LYS A 154 1.32 12.15 -17.15
N THR A 155 1.30 10.88 -17.54
CA THR A 155 0.07 10.10 -17.75
C THR A 155 -0.78 10.05 -16.48
N ALA A 156 -0.16 9.76 -15.32
CA ALA A 156 -0.84 9.71 -14.03
C ALA A 156 -1.48 11.06 -13.66
N ARG A 157 -0.73 12.16 -13.84
CA ARG A 157 -1.21 13.52 -13.57
C ARG A 157 -2.40 13.87 -14.45
N GLU A 158 -2.28 13.64 -15.77
CA GLU A 158 -3.35 13.97 -16.73
C GLU A 158 -4.61 13.13 -16.46
N ALA A 159 -4.45 11.85 -16.13
CA ALA A 159 -5.57 10.99 -15.75
C ALA A 159 -6.24 11.48 -14.46
N ALA A 160 -5.46 11.79 -13.41
CA ALA A 160 -5.99 12.27 -12.15
C ALA A 160 -6.72 13.61 -12.31
N GLN A 161 -6.20 14.52 -13.15
CA GLN A 161 -6.86 15.80 -13.47
C GLN A 161 -8.17 15.60 -14.22
N ARG A 162 -8.18 14.76 -15.25
CA ARG A 162 -9.38 14.42 -16.05
C ARG A 162 -10.47 13.78 -15.19
N LEU A 163 -10.09 12.96 -14.21
CA LEU A 163 -11.00 12.31 -13.26
C LEU A 163 -11.43 13.23 -12.11
N GLY A 164 -11.02 14.49 -12.09
CA GLY A 164 -11.37 15.44 -11.02
C GLY A 164 -10.78 15.10 -9.66
N ILE A 165 -9.69 14.30 -9.61
CA ILE A 165 -9.07 13.90 -8.33
C ILE A 165 -8.43 15.12 -7.66
N PRO A 166 -8.75 15.41 -6.36
CA PRO A 166 -8.14 16.49 -5.62
C PRO A 166 -6.65 16.21 -5.34
N PRO A 167 -5.88 17.22 -4.87
CA PRO A 167 -4.50 16.98 -4.41
C PRO A 167 -4.43 15.82 -3.42
N THR A 168 -3.62 14.81 -3.78
CA THR A 168 -3.40 13.59 -2.98
C THR A 168 -2.11 12.90 -3.43
N HIS A 169 -1.72 11.80 -2.78
CA HIS A 169 -0.65 10.93 -3.28
C HIS A 169 -1.16 10.01 -4.40
N ILE A 170 -0.37 9.84 -5.45
CA ILE A 170 -0.55 8.80 -6.47
C ILE A 170 0.51 7.73 -6.21
N TYR A 171 0.09 6.48 -6.02
CA TYR A 171 0.99 5.37 -5.68
C TYR A 171 1.49 4.69 -6.96
N PHE A 172 2.77 4.92 -7.30
CA PHE A 172 3.45 4.29 -8.45
C PHE A 172 3.97 2.92 -8.04
N ALA A 173 3.58 1.88 -8.80
CA ALA A 173 3.86 0.50 -8.45
C ALA A 173 5.23 0.02 -8.93
N VAL A 174 5.94 -0.72 -8.05
CA VAL A 174 7.07 -1.59 -8.33
C VAL A 174 6.68 -3.00 -7.90
N ASP A 175 6.27 -3.81 -8.86
CA ASP A 175 5.61 -5.09 -8.63
C ASP A 175 6.48 -6.27 -9.10
N PHE A 176 7.73 -6.29 -8.64
CA PHE A 176 8.65 -7.39 -8.80
C PHE A 176 9.73 -7.37 -7.71
N ASP A 177 10.39 -8.50 -7.50
CA ASP A 177 11.46 -8.63 -6.51
C ASP A 177 12.79 -8.05 -7.04
N ALA A 178 13.01 -6.76 -6.81
CA ALA A 178 14.22 -6.08 -7.24
C ALA A 178 15.37 -6.27 -6.25
N THR A 179 16.56 -6.58 -6.78
CA THR A 179 17.79 -6.60 -5.99
C THR A 179 18.23 -5.19 -5.59
N ASP A 180 19.10 -5.08 -4.60
CA ASP A 180 19.64 -3.80 -4.11
C ASP A 180 20.32 -2.97 -5.22
N ASP A 181 21.07 -3.61 -6.11
CA ASP A 181 21.70 -2.96 -7.25
C ASP A 181 20.67 -2.44 -8.26
N GLN A 182 19.61 -3.21 -8.50
CA GLN A 182 18.50 -2.79 -9.37
C GLN A 182 17.72 -1.61 -8.77
N VAL A 183 17.54 -1.59 -7.46
CA VAL A 183 16.95 -0.42 -6.79
C VAL A 183 17.82 0.82 -7.02
N THR A 184 19.14 0.70 -6.84
CA THR A 184 20.07 1.82 -7.01
C THR A 184 20.14 2.32 -8.46
N SER A 185 20.28 1.37 -9.42
CA SER A 185 20.55 1.71 -10.82
C SER A 185 19.31 2.05 -11.64
N ASN A 186 18.13 1.57 -11.25
CA ASN A 186 16.90 1.68 -12.04
C ASN A 186 15.77 2.38 -11.28
N ILE A 187 15.39 1.85 -10.10
CA ILE A 187 14.19 2.32 -9.39
C ILE A 187 14.38 3.73 -8.83
N LEU A 188 15.51 4.03 -8.19
CA LEU A 188 15.77 5.39 -7.68
C LEU A 188 15.81 6.44 -8.80
N PRO A 189 16.52 6.25 -9.94
CA PRO A 189 16.46 7.17 -11.07
C PRO A 189 15.06 7.33 -11.69
N TYR A 190 14.28 6.25 -11.77
CA TYR A 190 12.87 6.29 -12.20
C TYR A 190 12.05 7.19 -11.28
N PHE A 191 12.07 6.97 -9.96
CA PHE A 191 11.30 7.78 -9.01
C PHE A 191 11.79 9.23 -8.92
N LYS A 192 13.08 9.49 -9.13
CA LYS A 192 13.60 10.85 -9.30
C LYS A 192 12.90 11.56 -10.46
N ALA A 193 12.78 10.90 -11.60
CA ALA A 193 12.10 11.43 -12.78
C ALA A 193 10.58 11.58 -12.54
N VAL A 194 9.94 10.61 -11.87
CA VAL A 194 8.52 10.72 -11.46
C VAL A 194 8.31 11.99 -10.64
N ARG A 195 9.11 12.19 -9.58
CA ARG A 195 8.99 13.36 -8.71
C ARG A 195 9.16 14.68 -9.48
N GLN A 196 10.12 14.74 -10.38
CA GLN A 196 10.39 15.95 -11.19
C GLN A 196 9.25 16.26 -12.17
N SER A 197 8.58 15.23 -12.71
CA SER A 197 7.60 15.36 -13.79
C SER A 197 6.14 15.38 -13.32
N LEU A 198 5.84 14.90 -12.10
CA LEU A 198 4.47 14.85 -11.57
C LEU A 198 3.89 16.26 -11.34
N GLY A 199 4.74 17.23 -11.03
CA GLY A 199 4.38 18.63 -10.84
C GLY A 199 3.65 18.89 -9.53
N GLY A 200 3.96 19.56 -8.58
CA GLY A 200 3.58 19.83 -7.20
C GLY A 200 2.10 19.69 -6.75
N ARG A 201 1.17 19.43 -7.66
CA ARG A 201 -0.24 19.24 -7.32
C ARG A 201 -0.50 17.89 -6.62
N TYR A 202 0.21 16.84 -7.05
CA TYR A 202 0.08 15.49 -6.50
C TYR A 202 1.39 15.08 -5.82
N GLY A 203 1.26 14.41 -4.67
CA GLY A 203 2.40 13.78 -4.01
C GLY A 203 2.79 12.48 -4.69
N VAL A 204 4.08 12.14 -4.67
CA VAL A 204 4.54 10.81 -5.10
C VAL A 204 4.36 9.84 -3.94
N GLY A 205 3.50 8.85 -4.13
CA GLY A 205 3.43 7.62 -3.35
C GLY A 205 4.16 6.49 -4.08
N ILE A 206 4.59 5.48 -3.34
CA ILE A 206 5.19 4.27 -3.88
C ILE A 206 4.44 3.04 -3.38
N TYR A 207 4.12 2.09 -4.29
CA TYR A 207 3.72 0.73 -3.94
C TYR A 207 4.88 -0.22 -4.24
N ALA A 208 5.42 -0.87 -3.22
CA ALA A 208 6.55 -1.80 -3.35
C ALA A 208 6.78 -2.59 -2.05
N SER A 209 7.80 -3.46 -2.06
CA SER A 209 8.34 -4.07 -0.84
C SER A 209 8.89 -3.03 0.13
N ARG A 210 8.99 -3.38 1.42
CA ARG A 210 9.45 -2.50 2.51
C ARG A 210 10.80 -1.83 2.24
N ASN A 211 11.78 -2.61 1.75
CA ASN A 211 13.12 -2.09 1.42
C ASN A 211 13.06 -1.04 0.31
N ILE A 212 12.36 -1.35 -0.79
CA ILE A 212 12.24 -0.43 -1.92
C ILE A 212 11.54 0.86 -1.49
N CYS A 213 10.42 0.76 -0.78
CA CYS A 213 9.71 1.91 -0.22
C CYS A 213 10.64 2.78 0.65
N SER A 214 11.36 2.17 1.60
CA SER A 214 12.28 2.88 2.48
C SER A 214 13.37 3.60 1.70
N ARG A 215 13.98 2.96 0.71
CA ARG A 215 15.06 3.55 -0.10
C ARG A 215 14.59 4.72 -0.95
N VAL A 216 13.43 4.60 -1.60
CA VAL A 216 12.86 5.69 -2.43
C VAL A 216 12.45 6.89 -1.57
N VAL A 217 11.88 6.63 -0.38
CA VAL A 217 11.51 7.68 0.58
C VAL A 217 12.73 8.36 1.16
N ASN A 218 13.75 7.61 1.59
CA ASN A 218 15.00 8.15 2.12
C ASN A 218 15.78 8.99 1.09
N ALA A 219 15.65 8.65 -0.20
CA ALA A 219 16.18 9.47 -1.29
C ALA A 219 15.35 10.74 -1.55
N GLY A 220 14.22 10.92 -0.86
CA GLY A 220 13.32 12.07 -1.00
C GLY A 220 12.49 12.04 -2.27
N TYR A 221 12.32 10.89 -2.93
CA TYR A 221 11.58 10.80 -4.20
C TYR A 221 10.11 10.42 -4.03
N ALA A 222 9.72 9.83 -2.89
CA ALA A 222 8.35 9.63 -2.48
C ALA A 222 8.12 10.12 -1.06
N SER A 223 6.88 10.46 -0.70
CA SER A 223 6.49 10.96 0.63
C SER A 223 5.46 10.07 1.33
N SER A 224 4.93 9.05 0.66
CA SER A 224 3.99 8.08 1.22
C SER A 224 4.29 6.70 0.66
N SER A 225 4.09 5.65 1.47
CA SER A 225 4.33 4.26 1.09
C SER A 225 3.05 3.43 1.19
N PHE A 226 2.80 2.64 0.16
CA PHE A 226 1.85 1.55 0.11
C PHE A 226 2.65 0.25 -0.01
N ILE A 227 2.64 -0.55 1.03
CA ILE A 227 3.53 -1.71 1.16
C ILE A 227 2.88 -2.94 0.52
N SER A 228 3.68 -3.76 -0.20
CA SER A 228 3.25 -5.02 -0.80
C SER A 228 3.56 -6.23 0.08
N ASP A 229 3.16 -6.21 1.35
CA ASP A 229 3.51 -7.25 2.33
C ASP A 229 2.91 -8.63 2.01
N MET A 230 1.82 -8.67 1.23
CA MET A 230 1.27 -9.93 0.72
C MET A 230 2.23 -10.67 -0.23
N SER A 231 3.15 -9.96 -0.86
CA SER A 231 4.20 -10.54 -1.71
C SER A 231 5.31 -11.15 -0.84
N THR A 232 4.97 -12.21 -0.12
CA THR A 232 5.85 -12.83 0.90
C THR A 232 7.13 -13.44 0.31
N GLY A 233 7.17 -13.68 -1.00
CA GLY A 233 8.36 -14.14 -1.73
C GLY A 233 9.33 -13.01 -2.10
N PHE A 234 8.96 -11.74 -1.93
CA PHE A 234 9.86 -10.64 -2.23
C PHE A 234 10.93 -10.49 -1.14
N SER A 235 12.18 -10.51 -1.56
CA SER A 235 13.35 -10.42 -0.66
C SER A 235 13.42 -9.11 0.12
N GLY A 236 12.77 -8.07 -0.36
CA GLY A 236 12.70 -6.76 0.26
C GLY A 236 11.62 -6.60 1.34
N ASN A 237 10.86 -7.64 1.68
CA ASN A 237 9.80 -7.58 2.70
C ASN A 237 10.26 -8.08 4.06
N LEU A 238 10.23 -9.40 4.31
CA LEU A 238 10.61 -9.95 5.60
C LEU A 238 12.10 -9.65 5.91
N GLY A 239 12.36 -9.19 7.13
CA GLY A 239 13.70 -8.75 7.56
C GLY A 239 13.96 -7.25 7.38
N PHE A 240 13.05 -6.53 6.74
CA PHE A 240 13.07 -5.07 6.70
C PHE A 240 11.93 -4.49 7.54
N PRO A 241 12.20 -3.45 8.35
CA PRO A 241 11.16 -2.72 9.08
C PRO A 241 10.17 -2.08 8.11
N ILE A 242 8.90 -2.02 8.50
CA ILE A 242 7.92 -1.23 7.76
C ILE A 242 8.32 0.26 7.81
N PRO A 243 8.31 1.02 6.69
CA PRO A 243 8.69 2.43 6.67
C PRO A 243 7.83 3.28 7.61
N ASN A 244 8.41 4.32 8.22
CA ASN A 244 7.67 5.20 9.14
C ASN A 244 6.52 5.97 8.47
N ASN A 245 6.62 6.22 7.18
CA ASN A 245 5.65 6.98 6.38
C ASN A 245 4.65 6.10 5.63
N TRP A 246 4.52 4.82 6.01
CA TRP A 246 3.54 3.97 5.37
C TRP A 246 2.11 4.48 5.62
N SER A 247 1.31 4.46 4.60
CA SER A 247 -0.10 4.81 4.66
C SER A 247 -0.97 3.58 4.51
N TYR A 248 -0.57 2.67 3.63
CA TYR A 248 -1.29 1.46 3.29
C TYR A 248 -0.34 0.25 3.28
N ASP A 249 -0.87 -0.91 3.62
CA ASP A 249 -0.17 -2.20 3.59
C ASP A 249 -1.11 -3.28 3.05
N GLN A 250 -0.82 -3.75 1.83
CA GLN A 250 -1.56 -4.83 1.18
C GLN A 250 -1.05 -6.17 1.73
N PHE A 251 -1.92 -6.89 2.45
CA PHE A 251 -1.45 -8.04 3.22
C PHE A 251 -2.10 -9.38 2.83
N THR A 252 -3.24 -9.38 2.14
CA THR A 252 -3.84 -10.63 1.66
C THR A 252 -4.87 -10.38 0.56
N GLU A 253 -4.96 -11.30 -0.39
CA GLU A 253 -5.99 -11.33 -1.44
C GLU A 253 -7.13 -12.26 -1.02
N ILE A 254 -8.36 -11.88 -1.37
CA ILE A 254 -9.55 -12.72 -1.30
C ILE A 254 -10.10 -12.90 -2.70
N SER A 255 -9.87 -14.06 -3.28
CA SER A 255 -10.45 -14.42 -4.57
C SER A 255 -11.96 -14.66 -4.47
N ASN A 256 -12.69 -14.27 -5.52
CA ASN A 256 -14.15 -14.43 -5.58
C ASN A 256 -14.85 -13.87 -4.32
N TYR A 257 -14.56 -12.61 -3.99
CA TYR A 257 -15.02 -11.96 -2.77
C TYR A 257 -16.54 -12.09 -2.60
N LYS A 258 -16.94 -12.70 -1.46
CA LYS A 258 -18.35 -13.00 -1.11
C LYS A 258 -19.11 -13.79 -2.19
N GLY A 259 -18.42 -14.56 -3.03
CA GLY A 259 -19.05 -15.34 -4.11
C GLY A 259 -19.58 -14.51 -5.27
N GLN A 260 -19.13 -13.26 -5.44
CA GLN A 260 -19.68 -12.30 -6.41
C GLN A 260 -18.83 -12.16 -7.68
N GLY A 261 -17.85 -13.05 -7.92
CA GLY A 261 -17.05 -13.09 -9.15
C GLY A 261 -16.05 -11.96 -9.33
N TRP A 262 -15.54 -11.38 -8.23
CA TRP A 262 -14.48 -10.37 -8.24
C TRP A 262 -13.52 -10.58 -7.08
N ASP A 263 -12.29 -10.11 -7.23
CA ASP A 263 -11.23 -10.31 -6.25
C ASP A 263 -10.96 -8.99 -5.50
N LEU A 264 -10.52 -9.12 -4.28
CA LEU A 264 -10.27 -8.01 -3.36
C LEU A 264 -8.96 -8.24 -2.61
N ASP A 265 -8.08 -7.24 -2.66
CA ASP A 265 -6.89 -7.19 -1.82
C ASP A 265 -7.21 -6.44 -0.53
N ARG A 266 -6.98 -7.09 0.61
CA ARG A 266 -7.16 -6.46 1.93
C ARG A 266 -5.97 -5.59 2.25
N VAL A 267 -6.25 -4.37 2.71
CA VAL A 267 -5.25 -3.34 2.97
C VAL A 267 -5.41 -2.80 4.38
N ALA A 268 -4.36 -2.89 5.18
CA ALA A 268 -4.28 -2.16 6.43
C ALA A 268 -3.99 -0.68 6.15
N SER A 269 -4.55 0.21 6.97
CA SER A 269 -4.34 1.66 6.88
C SER A 269 -3.72 2.18 8.17
N SER A 270 -2.66 2.97 8.06
CA SER A 270 -2.06 3.65 9.20
C SER A 270 -2.71 5.00 9.47
N ILE A 271 -2.24 5.67 10.52
CA ILE A 271 -2.62 7.06 10.84
C ILE A 271 -2.22 8.05 9.72
N ASN A 272 -1.27 7.68 8.84
CA ASN A 272 -0.83 8.49 7.71
C ASN A 272 -1.74 8.34 6.47
N SER A 273 -2.70 7.42 6.49
CA SER A 273 -3.55 7.14 5.35
C SER A 273 -4.45 8.32 5.01
N GLN A 274 -4.44 8.71 3.73
CA GLN A 274 -5.26 9.79 3.20
C GLN A 274 -6.02 9.28 1.98
N GLY A 275 -7.32 9.14 2.10
CA GLY A 275 -8.21 8.84 0.97
C GLY A 275 -9.00 10.06 0.53
N CYS A 276 -9.27 10.18 -0.76
CA CYS A 276 -10.12 11.23 -1.33
C CYS A 276 -11.60 10.92 -1.07
N SER A 277 -12.33 11.87 -0.49
CA SER A 277 -13.76 11.74 -0.19
C SER A 277 -14.65 12.58 -1.13
N PHE A 278 -14.07 13.32 -2.05
CA PHE A 278 -14.77 14.16 -3.01
C PHE A 278 -13.98 14.28 -4.31
N LEU A 279 -14.62 14.77 -5.35
CA LEU A 279 -14.02 15.13 -6.61
C LEU A 279 -14.12 16.64 -6.84
N LEU A 280 -13.15 17.17 -7.55
CA LEU A 280 -13.21 18.56 -8.04
C LEU A 280 -14.14 18.62 -9.26
N PRO A 281 -14.78 19.77 -9.50
CA PRO A 281 -15.50 19.99 -10.75
C PRO A 281 -14.60 19.71 -11.95
N ALA A 282 -15.18 19.14 -13.00
CA ALA A 282 -14.47 18.99 -14.27
C ALA A 282 -13.99 20.38 -14.72
N THR A 283 -12.70 20.53 -14.96
CA THR A 283 -12.19 21.74 -15.60
C THR A 283 -12.64 21.72 -17.04
N ALA A 284 -13.44 22.73 -17.42
CA ALA A 284 -13.89 22.93 -18.79
C ALA A 284 -12.70 23.10 -19.75
#